data_f78f8c58643f80e3ea5ef6ddc96dff2f
#
_entry.id   f78f8c58643f80e3ea5ef6ddc96dff2f
#
_cell.length_a   1.000
_cell.length_b   1.000
_cell.length_c   1.000
_cell.angle_alpha   90.00
_cell.angle_beta   90.00
_cell.angle_gamma   90.00
#
_symmetry.space_group_name_H-M   'P 1'
#
loop_
_entity.id
_entity.type
_entity.pdbx_description
1 polymer ?
#
loop_
_entity_poly.entity_id
_entity_poly.type
_entity_poly.pdbx_seq_one_letter_code
_entity_poly.pdbx_strand_id
1 'polypeptide(L)'
;MSKSEQMLTALQNQDLERAEKYFEEALSQDTDQELLELADYLESIGFFPQAKRIYEKLAPLFPESYISLATIAADDGDLEEAFTYLEEIDSDSEWYVAALLAKADLYQLEGLPDVAREKLLEAAKLSDEPLVTFGLAEIEFELENFAQAIKEYAQLDNRSIYEQTGVSTYQRIGLCYASMGKIEAAIEFLEKAVELEYDEETVYELAAILYEQEEYQKANLYFKQLDTISPDFEGYEYAYAQSLHAEHKTEEALAIAEQGLTKNPFETRLLLLASQLSYELHDVEKSENYLLAAQENADDLEEIALRLTNLYLEQERYDEVLAFEEQELDNVLTRWNLARAYQALENLEKAEELYQELAVDLQENPEFLEEYVYLLRELGHVEEAKIQASKYLRLVPDDTAMADLYESL
;
A
#
# COMPACT_ATOMS: atom_id res chain seq x y z
N MET A 1 -41.25 16.06 31.13
CA MET A 1 -40.11 15.16 30.89
C MET A 1 -40.68 13.87 30.37
N SER A 2 -40.51 13.66 29.09
CA SER A 2 -40.99 12.44 28.43
C SER A 2 -40.30 11.20 29.00
N LYS A 3 -40.80 10.01 28.67
CA LYS A 3 -40.10 8.77 29.08
C LYS A 3 -38.78 8.61 28.33
N SER A 4 -38.71 9.04 27.07
CA SER A 4 -37.49 9.18 26.31
C SER A 4 -36.41 10.00 27.03
N GLU A 5 -36.75 11.19 27.50
CA GLU A 5 -35.81 12.02 28.29
C GLU A 5 -35.39 11.35 29.61
N GLN A 6 -36.29 10.61 30.28
CA GLN A 6 -35.95 9.86 31.49
C GLN A 6 -35.01 8.70 31.20
N MET A 7 -35.19 7.98 30.06
CA MET A 7 -34.32 6.94 29.57
C MET A 7 -32.92 7.50 29.32
N LEU A 8 -32.80 8.56 28.54
CA LEU A 8 -31.51 9.19 28.24
C LEU A 8 -30.77 9.65 29.51
N THR A 9 -31.52 10.22 30.47
CA THR A 9 -30.95 10.61 31.78
C THR A 9 -30.41 9.37 32.55
N ALA A 10 -31.12 8.25 32.50
CA ALA A 10 -30.69 7.02 33.13
C ALA A 10 -29.45 6.44 32.45
N LEU A 11 -29.37 6.48 31.10
CA LEU A 11 -28.19 6.08 30.32
C LEU A 11 -26.96 6.92 30.69
N GLN A 12 -27.10 8.26 30.77
CA GLN A 12 -26.03 9.15 31.20
C GLN A 12 -25.51 8.85 32.61
N ASN A 13 -26.40 8.39 33.51
CA ASN A 13 -26.03 7.98 34.86
C ASN A 13 -25.58 6.49 34.94
N GLN A 14 -25.44 5.79 33.81
CA GLN A 14 -25.07 4.37 33.70
C GLN A 14 -26.04 3.42 34.44
N ASP A 15 -27.28 3.83 34.64
CA ASP A 15 -28.34 3.04 35.25
C ASP A 15 -29.14 2.30 34.17
N LEU A 16 -28.56 1.21 33.65
CA LEU A 16 -29.12 0.46 32.55
C LEU A 16 -30.47 -0.18 32.87
N GLU A 17 -30.69 -0.57 34.14
CA GLU A 17 -31.94 -1.18 34.56
C GLU A 17 -33.13 -0.18 34.53
N ARG A 18 -32.87 1.06 34.92
CA ARG A 18 -33.85 2.14 34.80
C ARG A 18 -34.00 2.62 33.35
N ALA A 19 -32.91 2.65 32.58
CA ALA A 19 -32.98 3.01 31.17
C ALA A 19 -33.90 2.04 30.41
N GLU A 20 -33.74 0.74 30.59
CA GLU A 20 -34.59 -0.27 29.95
C GLU A 20 -36.05 -0.13 30.37
N LYS A 21 -36.31 0.10 31.68
CA LYS A 21 -37.67 0.33 32.16
C LYS A 21 -38.31 1.57 31.49
N TYR A 22 -37.57 2.70 31.41
CA TYR A 22 -38.08 3.93 30.79
C TYR A 22 -38.23 3.74 29.27
N PHE A 23 -37.43 2.94 28.62
CA PHE A 23 -37.57 2.60 27.22
C PHE A 23 -38.91 1.89 26.96
N GLU A 24 -39.26 0.87 27.72
CA GLU A 24 -40.55 0.16 27.60
C GLU A 24 -41.76 1.09 27.89
N GLU A 25 -41.58 2.01 28.86
CA GLU A 25 -42.61 3.04 29.14
C GLU A 25 -42.71 4.04 27.98
N ALA A 26 -41.59 4.47 27.36
CA ALA A 26 -41.56 5.39 26.21
C ALA A 26 -42.31 4.82 25.02
N LEU A 27 -42.05 3.58 24.66
CA LEU A 27 -42.72 2.88 23.56
C LEU A 27 -44.27 2.93 23.67
N SER A 28 -44.80 3.08 24.86
CA SER A 28 -46.27 3.06 25.09
C SER A 28 -46.87 4.40 25.42
N GLN A 29 -46.09 5.41 25.85
CA GLN A 29 -46.58 6.65 26.43
C GLN A 29 -46.13 7.90 25.67
N ASP A 30 -44.99 7.86 25.04
CA ASP A 30 -44.44 9.01 24.31
C ASP A 30 -45.07 9.13 22.93
N THR A 31 -45.03 10.31 22.34
CA THR A 31 -45.51 10.57 20.97
C THR A 31 -44.58 9.95 19.93
N ASP A 32 -45.10 9.68 18.74
CA ASP A 32 -44.31 9.13 17.63
C ASP A 32 -43.12 10.02 17.28
N GLN A 33 -43.25 11.33 17.37
CA GLN A 33 -42.16 12.29 17.15
C GLN A 33 -41.06 12.18 18.22
N GLU A 34 -41.44 12.09 19.53
CA GLU A 34 -40.45 11.90 20.61
C GLU A 34 -39.75 10.54 20.51
N LEU A 35 -40.45 9.51 20.00
CA LEU A 35 -39.83 8.20 19.77
C LEU A 35 -38.88 8.25 18.59
N LEU A 36 -39.20 8.96 17.50
CA LEU A 36 -38.31 9.08 16.35
C LEU A 36 -37.00 9.79 16.77
N GLU A 37 -37.10 10.92 17.48
CA GLU A 37 -35.93 11.62 18.00
C GLU A 37 -35.09 10.74 18.96
N LEU A 38 -35.75 9.88 19.75
CA LEU A 38 -35.08 8.92 20.59
C LEU A 38 -34.34 7.86 19.75
N ALA A 39 -34.97 7.34 18.70
CA ALA A 39 -34.37 6.32 17.84
C ALA A 39 -33.12 6.83 17.14
N ASP A 40 -33.19 8.03 16.54
CA ASP A 40 -32.06 8.71 15.88
C ASP A 40 -30.89 8.90 16.85
N TYR A 41 -31.19 9.33 18.08
CA TYR A 41 -30.14 9.46 19.11
C TYR A 41 -29.55 8.12 19.52
N LEU A 42 -30.38 7.08 19.72
CA LEU A 42 -29.91 5.75 20.11
C LEU A 42 -29.05 5.13 19.02
N GLU A 43 -29.42 5.29 17.77
CA GLU A 43 -28.62 4.88 16.60
C GLU A 43 -27.26 5.57 16.62
N SER A 44 -27.24 6.90 16.79
CA SER A 44 -25.99 7.69 16.80
C SER A 44 -24.98 7.29 17.91
N ILE A 45 -25.47 6.66 19.00
CA ILE A 45 -24.65 6.20 20.12
C ILE A 45 -24.46 4.66 20.14
N GLY A 46 -24.90 3.96 19.08
CA GLY A 46 -24.69 2.51 18.91
C GLY A 46 -25.67 1.62 19.66
N PHE A 47 -26.82 2.15 20.16
CA PHE A 47 -27.88 1.35 20.78
C PHE A 47 -28.86 0.81 19.71
N PHE A 48 -28.32 0.11 18.70
CA PHE A 48 -29.05 -0.39 17.54
C PHE A 48 -30.26 -1.27 17.87
N PRO A 49 -30.22 -2.21 18.86
CA PRO A 49 -31.40 -3.02 19.15
C PRO A 49 -32.62 -2.20 19.63
N GLN A 50 -32.40 -1.15 20.41
CA GLN A 50 -33.46 -0.28 20.88
C GLN A 50 -33.95 0.66 19.76
N ALA A 51 -33.04 1.22 18.98
CA ALA A 51 -33.37 2.02 17.80
C ALA A 51 -34.22 1.22 16.81
N LYS A 52 -33.79 0.00 16.43
CA LYS A 52 -34.53 -0.92 15.54
C LYS A 52 -35.96 -1.13 16.00
N ARG A 53 -36.19 -1.40 17.28
CA ARG A 53 -37.55 -1.59 17.83
C ARG A 53 -38.44 -0.36 17.69
N ILE A 54 -37.89 0.84 17.80
CA ILE A 54 -38.66 2.06 17.59
C ILE A 54 -38.95 2.25 16.10
N TYR A 55 -37.93 2.13 15.25
CA TYR A 55 -38.10 2.27 13.79
C TYR A 55 -39.11 1.26 13.25
N GLU A 56 -39.05 -0.02 13.64
CA GLU A 56 -40.05 -1.05 13.24
C GLU A 56 -41.48 -0.66 13.60
N LYS A 57 -41.66 0.01 14.74
CA LYS A 57 -42.97 0.51 15.17
C LYS A 57 -43.43 1.70 14.34
N LEU A 58 -42.50 2.58 13.97
CA LEU A 58 -42.80 3.88 13.33
C LEU A 58 -42.76 3.83 11.80
N ALA A 59 -42.05 2.91 11.19
CA ALA A 59 -41.84 2.85 9.73
C ALA A 59 -43.11 2.93 8.88
N PRO A 60 -44.28 2.32 9.27
CA PRO A 60 -45.51 2.48 8.50
C PRO A 60 -46.07 3.90 8.48
N LEU A 61 -45.64 4.78 9.39
CA LEU A 61 -46.06 6.18 9.50
C LEU A 61 -44.97 7.15 9.03
N PHE A 62 -43.72 6.75 9.17
CA PHE A 62 -42.51 7.51 8.86
C PHE A 62 -41.62 6.66 7.97
N PRO A 63 -41.83 6.68 6.61
CA PRO A 63 -41.10 5.81 5.69
C PRO A 63 -39.57 5.96 5.72
N GLU A 64 -39.02 7.11 6.17
CA GLU A 64 -37.59 7.31 6.42
C GLU A 64 -37.00 6.29 7.38
N SER A 65 -37.79 5.79 8.34
CA SER A 65 -37.37 4.77 9.29
C SER A 65 -36.97 3.44 8.62
N TYR A 66 -37.51 3.15 7.41
CA TYR A 66 -37.08 1.97 6.66
C TYR A 66 -35.63 2.10 6.18
N ILE A 67 -35.13 3.32 5.93
CA ILE A 67 -33.73 3.53 5.54
C ILE A 67 -32.81 3.22 6.73
N SER A 68 -33.12 3.76 7.93
CA SER A 68 -32.38 3.46 9.15
C SER A 68 -32.41 1.95 9.50
N LEU A 69 -33.57 1.30 9.32
CA LEU A 69 -33.67 -0.15 9.50
C LEU A 69 -32.80 -0.93 8.52
N ALA A 70 -32.73 -0.50 7.27
CA ALA A 70 -31.88 -1.12 6.26
C ALA A 70 -30.37 -0.92 6.60
N THR A 71 -30.00 0.28 7.06
CA THR A 71 -28.62 0.54 7.52
C THR A 71 -28.24 -0.37 8.69
N ILE A 72 -29.10 -0.46 9.72
CA ILE A 72 -28.85 -1.34 10.88
C ILE A 72 -28.76 -2.81 10.44
N ALA A 73 -29.62 -3.26 9.52
CA ALA A 73 -29.57 -4.66 9.03
C ALA A 73 -28.28 -4.91 8.22
N ALA A 74 -27.82 -3.95 7.42
CA ALA A 74 -26.57 -4.05 6.67
C ALA A 74 -25.35 -4.12 7.59
N ASP A 75 -25.33 -3.30 8.64
CA ASP A 75 -24.26 -3.31 9.66
C ASP A 75 -24.21 -4.64 10.44
N ASP A 76 -25.38 -5.26 10.65
CA ASP A 76 -25.49 -6.61 11.23
C ASP A 76 -25.12 -7.73 10.22
N GLY A 77 -24.86 -7.39 8.95
CA GLY A 77 -24.51 -8.32 7.86
C GLY A 77 -25.71 -9.00 7.21
N ASP A 78 -26.95 -8.58 7.52
CA ASP A 78 -28.18 -9.13 6.92
C ASP A 78 -28.65 -8.25 5.75
N LEU A 79 -27.96 -8.39 4.60
CA LEU A 79 -28.28 -7.62 3.40
C LEU A 79 -29.67 -7.97 2.84
N GLU A 80 -30.17 -9.20 3.02
CA GLU A 80 -31.51 -9.61 2.59
C GLU A 80 -32.60 -8.85 3.35
N GLU A 81 -32.45 -8.74 4.68
CA GLU A 81 -33.35 -7.93 5.52
C GLU A 81 -33.27 -6.44 5.13
N ALA A 82 -32.04 -5.92 4.88
CA ALA A 82 -31.85 -4.54 4.46
C ALA A 82 -32.58 -4.21 3.15
N PHE A 83 -32.47 -5.05 2.13
CA PHE A 83 -33.23 -4.87 0.88
C PHE A 83 -34.75 -4.94 1.12
N THR A 84 -35.20 -5.86 1.98
CA THR A 84 -36.64 -5.99 2.30
C THR A 84 -37.19 -4.70 2.89
N TYR A 85 -36.45 -4.04 3.80
CA TYR A 85 -36.88 -2.76 4.33
C TYR A 85 -36.93 -1.66 3.26
N LEU A 86 -35.96 -1.58 2.36
CA LEU A 86 -35.95 -0.58 1.30
C LEU A 86 -37.02 -0.81 0.21
N GLU A 87 -37.53 -2.03 0.09
CA GLU A 87 -38.66 -2.35 -0.83
C GLU A 87 -40.00 -1.81 -0.31
N GLU A 88 -40.13 -1.55 0.99
CA GLU A 88 -41.34 -0.96 1.58
C GLU A 88 -41.53 0.54 1.23
N ILE A 89 -40.51 1.19 0.63
CA ILE A 89 -40.56 2.60 0.24
C ILE A 89 -41.05 2.68 -1.22
N ASP A 90 -42.29 3.16 -1.39
CA ASP A 90 -42.93 3.29 -2.70
C ASP A 90 -42.24 4.36 -3.58
N SER A 91 -42.31 4.18 -4.91
CA SER A 91 -41.68 5.07 -5.90
C SER A 91 -42.23 6.50 -5.94
N ASP A 92 -43.38 6.77 -5.34
CA ASP A 92 -43.99 8.08 -5.19
C ASP A 92 -43.70 8.73 -3.81
N SER A 93 -42.95 8.04 -2.94
CA SER A 93 -42.48 8.57 -1.69
C SER A 93 -41.43 9.64 -1.89
N GLU A 94 -41.44 10.68 -1.04
CA GLU A 94 -40.35 11.68 -0.96
C GLU A 94 -39.01 11.06 -0.58
N TRP A 95 -39.00 9.88 0.07
CA TRP A 95 -37.81 9.13 0.51
C TRP A 95 -37.31 8.14 -0.55
N TYR A 96 -37.96 8.03 -1.73
CA TYR A 96 -37.58 7.05 -2.74
C TYR A 96 -36.16 7.27 -3.29
N VAL A 97 -35.76 8.53 -3.49
CA VAL A 97 -34.37 8.83 -3.92
C VAL A 97 -33.36 8.38 -2.87
N ALA A 98 -33.61 8.63 -1.58
CA ALA A 98 -32.74 8.15 -0.51
C ALA A 98 -32.71 6.61 -0.42
N ALA A 99 -33.86 5.96 -0.67
CA ALA A 99 -33.91 4.49 -0.76
C ALA A 99 -33.12 3.94 -1.95
N LEU A 100 -33.08 4.65 -3.08
CA LEU A 100 -32.25 4.26 -4.23
C LEU A 100 -30.76 4.40 -3.93
N LEU A 101 -30.34 5.45 -3.22
CA LEU A 101 -28.96 5.62 -2.74
C LEU A 101 -28.59 4.46 -1.82
N ALA A 102 -29.40 4.19 -0.78
CA ALA A 102 -29.15 3.08 0.14
C ALA A 102 -29.10 1.71 -0.58
N LYS A 103 -29.98 1.49 -1.58
CA LYS A 103 -29.92 0.27 -2.42
C LYS A 103 -28.62 0.19 -3.22
N ALA A 104 -28.11 1.31 -3.73
CA ALA A 104 -26.84 1.33 -4.43
C ALA A 104 -25.69 0.94 -3.51
N ASP A 105 -25.66 1.48 -2.28
CA ASP A 105 -24.64 1.12 -1.27
C ASP A 105 -24.69 -0.39 -0.94
N LEU A 106 -25.90 -0.96 -0.77
CA LEU A 106 -26.06 -2.40 -0.54
C LEU A 106 -25.52 -3.25 -1.71
N TYR A 107 -25.80 -2.83 -2.97
CA TYR A 107 -25.26 -3.53 -4.14
C TYR A 107 -23.75 -3.42 -4.26
N GLN A 108 -23.14 -2.31 -3.81
CA GLN A 108 -21.69 -2.19 -3.71
C GLN A 108 -21.12 -3.17 -2.69
N LEU A 109 -21.74 -3.28 -1.50
CA LEU A 109 -21.33 -4.26 -0.48
C LEU A 109 -21.45 -5.71 -0.97
N GLU A 110 -22.38 -6.02 -1.86
CA GLU A 110 -22.51 -7.31 -2.54
C GLU A 110 -21.49 -7.52 -3.68
N GLY A 111 -20.66 -6.50 -4.02
CA GLY A 111 -19.74 -6.55 -5.15
C GLY A 111 -20.43 -6.48 -6.52
N LEU A 112 -21.58 -5.81 -6.59
CA LEU A 112 -22.39 -5.63 -7.80
C LEU A 112 -22.45 -4.15 -8.24
N PRO A 113 -21.30 -3.51 -8.53
CA PRO A 113 -21.26 -2.07 -8.84
C PRO A 113 -22.06 -1.68 -10.10
N ASP A 114 -22.20 -2.56 -11.08
CA ASP A 114 -23.05 -2.29 -12.25
C ASP A 114 -24.52 -2.10 -11.87
N VAL A 115 -25.04 -2.88 -10.91
CA VAL A 115 -26.42 -2.78 -10.42
C VAL A 115 -26.57 -1.53 -9.55
N ALA A 116 -25.59 -1.24 -8.70
CA ALA A 116 -25.53 0.00 -7.92
C ALA A 116 -25.62 1.22 -8.85
N ARG A 117 -24.86 1.23 -9.94
CA ARG A 117 -24.90 2.26 -10.98
C ARG A 117 -26.30 2.45 -11.59
N GLU A 118 -27.01 1.35 -11.87
CA GLU A 118 -28.39 1.45 -12.38
C GLU A 118 -29.32 2.16 -11.39
N LYS A 119 -29.19 1.89 -10.09
CA LYS A 119 -29.98 2.55 -9.03
C LYS A 119 -29.65 4.04 -8.93
N LEU A 120 -28.38 4.40 -8.99
CA LEU A 120 -27.95 5.81 -9.00
C LEU A 120 -28.39 6.55 -10.26
N LEU A 121 -28.38 5.90 -11.42
CA LEU A 121 -28.93 6.47 -12.66
C LEU A 121 -30.46 6.65 -12.59
N GLU A 122 -31.17 5.81 -11.85
CA GLU A 122 -32.58 5.98 -11.56
C GLU A 122 -32.83 7.18 -10.64
N ALA A 123 -32.02 7.29 -9.55
CA ALA A 123 -32.06 8.42 -8.63
C ALA A 123 -31.77 9.76 -9.34
N ALA A 124 -30.78 9.81 -10.22
CA ALA A 124 -30.42 11.01 -10.99
C ALA A 124 -31.48 11.50 -11.99
N LYS A 125 -32.47 10.66 -12.36
CA LYS A 125 -33.63 11.10 -13.15
C LYS A 125 -34.70 11.79 -12.31
N LEU A 126 -34.64 11.57 -10.99
CA LEU A 126 -35.67 12.03 -10.05
C LEU A 126 -35.17 13.23 -9.20
N SER A 127 -33.86 13.35 -9.03
CA SER A 127 -33.26 14.39 -8.17
C SER A 127 -31.96 14.91 -8.76
N ASP A 128 -31.75 16.22 -8.66
CA ASP A 128 -30.49 16.92 -8.97
C ASP A 128 -29.63 17.14 -7.70
N GLU A 129 -29.89 16.39 -6.63
CA GLU A 129 -29.13 16.51 -5.39
C GLU A 129 -27.65 16.17 -5.57
N PRO A 130 -26.73 16.97 -5.02
CA PRO A 130 -25.28 16.76 -5.17
C PRO A 130 -24.81 15.37 -4.73
N LEU A 131 -25.41 14.78 -3.69
CA LEU A 131 -25.07 13.44 -3.21
C LEU A 131 -25.39 12.33 -4.24
N VAL A 132 -26.44 12.50 -5.05
CA VAL A 132 -26.76 11.55 -6.13
C VAL A 132 -25.67 11.60 -7.21
N THR A 133 -25.25 12.81 -7.60
CA THR A 133 -24.13 12.99 -8.55
C THR A 133 -22.82 12.47 -7.98
N PHE A 134 -22.58 12.68 -6.69
CA PHE A 134 -21.41 12.17 -5.99
C PHE A 134 -21.40 10.62 -5.99
N GLY A 135 -22.53 9.97 -5.63
CA GLY A 135 -22.63 8.51 -5.68
C GLY A 135 -22.38 7.95 -7.08
N LEU A 136 -22.92 8.61 -8.13
CA LEU A 136 -22.60 8.24 -9.51
C LEU A 136 -21.12 8.37 -9.81
N ALA A 137 -20.47 9.43 -9.37
CA ALA A 137 -19.04 9.64 -9.59
C ALA A 137 -18.18 8.56 -8.91
N GLU A 138 -18.53 8.18 -7.66
CA GLU A 138 -17.83 7.10 -6.92
C GLU A 138 -18.00 5.75 -7.63
N ILE A 139 -19.21 5.40 -8.10
CA ILE A 139 -19.44 4.17 -8.86
C ILE A 139 -18.70 4.16 -10.20
N GLU A 140 -18.71 5.27 -10.93
CA GLU A 140 -17.95 5.36 -12.18
C GLU A 140 -16.44 5.26 -11.94
N PHE A 141 -15.95 5.74 -10.78
CA PHE A 141 -14.57 5.57 -10.34
C PHE A 141 -14.27 4.09 -10.06
N GLU A 142 -15.12 3.40 -9.30
CA GLU A 142 -14.96 1.97 -8.97
C GLU A 142 -15.00 1.08 -10.23
N LEU A 143 -15.86 1.42 -11.20
CA LEU A 143 -15.93 0.75 -12.50
C LEU A 143 -14.80 1.14 -13.47
N GLU A 144 -13.81 1.90 -13.02
CA GLU A 144 -12.69 2.40 -13.83
C GLU A 144 -13.11 3.30 -15.01
N ASN A 145 -14.34 3.80 -15.00
CA ASN A 145 -14.86 4.74 -15.99
C ASN A 145 -14.37 6.17 -15.69
N PHE A 146 -13.07 6.35 -15.47
CA PHE A 146 -12.45 7.57 -14.96
C PHE A 146 -12.87 8.84 -15.73
N ALA A 147 -13.01 8.76 -17.04
CA ALA A 147 -13.44 9.92 -17.83
C ALA A 147 -14.87 10.38 -17.52
N GLN A 148 -15.76 9.47 -17.12
CA GLN A 148 -17.11 9.79 -16.68
C GLN A 148 -17.11 10.27 -15.24
N ALA A 149 -16.38 9.58 -14.36
CA ALA A 149 -16.21 10.00 -12.96
C ALA A 149 -15.73 11.46 -12.84
N ILE A 150 -14.72 11.85 -13.61
CA ILE A 150 -14.22 13.24 -13.66
C ILE A 150 -15.35 14.22 -14.03
N LYS A 151 -16.22 13.88 -15.00
CA LYS A 151 -17.29 14.79 -15.41
C LYS A 151 -18.35 14.98 -14.31
N GLU A 152 -18.63 13.92 -13.56
CA GLU A 152 -19.58 13.99 -12.45
C GLU A 152 -18.96 14.75 -11.27
N TYR A 153 -17.73 14.42 -10.84
CA TYR A 153 -17.06 15.17 -9.79
C TYR A 153 -16.89 16.66 -10.11
N ALA A 154 -16.60 17.01 -11.36
CA ALA A 154 -16.40 18.39 -11.78
C ALA A 154 -17.67 19.27 -11.71
N GLN A 155 -18.85 18.67 -11.58
CA GLN A 155 -20.11 19.39 -11.38
C GLN A 155 -20.36 19.76 -9.91
N LEU A 156 -19.61 19.17 -8.99
CA LEU A 156 -19.82 19.26 -7.56
C LEU A 156 -19.01 20.41 -6.93
N ASP A 157 -19.57 21.04 -5.91
CA ASP A 157 -18.82 21.93 -5.04
C ASP A 157 -18.02 21.10 -4.03
N ASN A 158 -16.69 21.15 -4.14
CA ASN A 158 -15.79 20.33 -3.32
C ASN A 158 -16.06 20.51 -1.82
N ARG A 159 -16.22 21.76 -1.37
CA ARG A 159 -16.40 22.04 0.04
C ARG A 159 -17.70 21.44 0.57
N SER A 160 -18.79 21.59 -0.19
CA SER A 160 -20.09 21.04 0.21
C SER A 160 -20.08 19.52 0.29
N ILE A 161 -19.40 18.85 -0.65
CA ILE A 161 -19.26 17.39 -0.63
C ILE A 161 -18.36 16.96 0.52
N TYR A 162 -17.23 17.60 0.71
CA TYR A 162 -16.31 17.28 1.81
C TYR A 162 -16.96 17.42 3.20
N GLU A 163 -17.72 18.49 3.44
CA GLU A 163 -18.44 18.69 4.69
C GLU A 163 -19.48 17.59 4.98
N GLN A 164 -20.02 16.93 3.92
CA GLN A 164 -21.04 15.89 4.05
C GLN A 164 -20.47 14.47 4.04
N THR A 165 -19.39 14.22 3.31
CA THR A 165 -18.88 12.88 3.05
C THR A 165 -17.45 12.62 3.55
N GLY A 166 -16.71 13.69 3.86
CA GLY A 166 -15.29 13.61 4.15
C GLY A 166 -14.40 13.38 2.92
N VAL A 167 -14.97 13.34 1.71
CA VAL A 167 -14.23 13.04 0.47
C VAL A 167 -13.99 14.30 -0.37
N SER A 168 -12.75 14.52 -0.79
CA SER A 168 -12.38 15.62 -1.69
C SER A 168 -12.62 15.23 -3.15
N THR A 169 -13.47 16.01 -3.86
CA THR A 169 -13.67 15.82 -5.30
C THR A 169 -12.40 16.12 -6.09
N TYR A 170 -11.52 16.99 -5.61
CA TYR A 170 -10.23 17.25 -6.24
C TYR A 170 -9.28 16.06 -6.11
N GLN A 171 -9.24 15.41 -4.95
CA GLN A 171 -8.50 14.16 -4.76
C GLN A 171 -8.97 13.10 -5.75
N ARG A 172 -10.29 12.83 -5.80
CA ARG A 172 -10.88 11.85 -6.71
C ARG A 172 -10.56 12.13 -8.19
N ILE A 173 -10.66 13.40 -8.62
CA ILE A 173 -10.29 13.79 -9.97
C ILE A 173 -8.80 13.57 -10.22
N GLY A 174 -7.94 13.89 -9.25
CA GLY A 174 -6.50 13.65 -9.32
C GLY A 174 -6.18 12.17 -9.50
N LEU A 175 -6.79 11.29 -8.70
CA LEU A 175 -6.65 9.84 -8.80
C LEU A 175 -7.15 9.29 -10.13
N CYS A 176 -8.29 9.80 -10.64
CA CYS A 176 -8.77 9.45 -11.98
C CYS A 176 -7.73 9.80 -13.06
N TYR A 177 -7.13 10.98 -12.99
CA TYR A 177 -6.09 11.37 -13.96
C TYR A 177 -4.84 10.53 -13.83
N ALA A 178 -4.41 10.17 -12.61
CA ALA A 178 -3.28 9.28 -12.36
C ALA A 178 -3.53 7.89 -13.01
N SER A 179 -4.70 7.30 -12.77
CA SER A 179 -5.10 6.02 -13.36
C SER A 179 -5.19 6.05 -14.90
N MET A 180 -5.47 7.23 -15.47
CA MET A 180 -5.45 7.44 -16.93
C MET A 180 -4.05 7.71 -17.49
N GLY A 181 -2.99 7.74 -16.68
CA GLY A 181 -1.63 8.10 -17.09
C GLY A 181 -1.44 9.58 -17.40
N LYS A 182 -2.35 10.46 -16.97
CA LYS A 182 -2.28 11.91 -17.19
C LYS A 182 -1.67 12.59 -15.96
N ILE A 183 -0.39 12.31 -15.75
CA ILE A 183 0.31 12.59 -14.49
C ILE A 183 0.35 14.08 -14.13
N GLU A 184 0.60 14.97 -15.11
CA GLU A 184 0.65 16.42 -14.83
C GLU A 184 -0.71 16.94 -14.32
N ALA A 185 -1.81 16.46 -14.91
CA ALA A 185 -3.14 16.82 -14.43
C ALA A 185 -3.44 16.20 -13.05
N ALA A 186 -2.99 14.97 -12.80
CA ALA A 186 -3.12 14.33 -11.49
C ALA A 186 -2.44 15.15 -10.39
N ILE A 187 -1.19 15.56 -10.62
CA ILE A 187 -0.43 16.40 -9.68
C ILE A 187 -1.16 17.72 -9.42
N GLU A 188 -1.63 18.42 -10.47
CA GLU A 188 -2.34 19.70 -10.32
C GLU A 188 -3.59 19.57 -9.42
N PHE A 189 -4.39 18.51 -9.62
CA PHE A 189 -5.60 18.30 -8.83
C PHE A 189 -5.29 17.83 -7.40
N LEU A 190 -4.29 16.97 -7.20
CA LEU A 190 -3.87 16.52 -5.87
C LEU A 190 -3.21 17.66 -5.06
N GLU A 191 -2.36 18.50 -5.68
CA GLU A 191 -1.81 19.71 -5.04
C GLU A 191 -2.94 20.61 -4.55
N LYS A 192 -3.99 20.78 -5.37
CA LYS A 192 -5.14 21.59 -4.99
C LYS A 192 -5.95 20.96 -3.86
N ALA A 193 -6.09 19.64 -3.82
CA ALA A 193 -6.74 18.94 -2.72
C ALA A 193 -5.99 19.17 -1.40
N VAL A 194 -4.67 18.97 -1.40
CA VAL A 194 -3.79 19.17 -0.23
C VAL A 194 -3.77 20.64 0.24
N GLU A 195 -3.84 21.60 -0.70
CA GLU A 195 -3.90 23.05 -0.35
C GLU A 195 -5.19 23.41 0.39
N LEU A 196 -6.32 22.82 0.00
CA LEU A 196 -7.61 23.12 0.59
C LEU A 196 -7.82 22.42 1.92
N GLU A 197 -7.43 21.17 1.99
CA GLU A 197 -7.69 20.32 3.16
C GLU A 197 -6.58 19.30 3.31
N TYR A 198 -6.01 19.21 4.53
CA TYR A 198 -5.02 18.19 4.83
C TYR A 198 -5.70 16.84 4.99
N ASP A 199 -5.31 15.91 4.13
CA ASP A 199 -5.66 14.50 4.20
C ASP A 199 -4.38 13.68 3.96
N GLU A 200 -4.07 12.78 4.87
CA GLU A 200 -2.81 12.04 4.87
C GLU A 200 -2.66 11.11 3.65
N GLU A 201 -3.76 10.48 3.21
CA GLU A 201 -3.76 9.65 2.01
C GLU A 201 -3.47 10.48 0.77
N THR A 202 -4.12 11.64 0.63
CA THR A 202 -3.88 12.56 -0.50
C THR A 202 -2.44 13.06 -0.55
N VAL A 203 -1.86 13.40 0.61
CA VAL A 203 -0.46 13.84 0.70
C VAL A 203 0.48 12.70 0.30
N TYR A 204 0.21 11.47 0.76
CA TYR A 204 0.99 10.30 0.40
C TYR A 204 0.93 10.01 -1.10
N GLU A 205 -0.28 9.97 -1.69
CA GLU A 205 -0.49 9.73 -3.12
C GLU A 205 0.25 10.77 -3.98
N LEU A 206 0.15 12.05 -3.62
CA LEU A 206 0.88 13.11 -4.32
C LEU A 206 2.39 12.93 -4.21
N ALA A 207 2.90 12.62 -3.01
CA ALA A 207 4.33 12.40 -2.80
C ALA A 207 4.82 11.17 -3.59
N ALA A 208 4.05 10.08 -3.62
CA ALA A 208 4.38 8.87 -4.36
C ALA A 208 4.42 9.11 -5.87
N ILE A 209 3.42 9.81 -6.42
CA ILE A 209 3.39 10.17 -7.85
C ILE A 209 4.60 11.05 -8.20
N LEU A 210 4.93 12.05 -7.38
CA LEU A 210 6.09 12.91 -7.60
C LEU A 210 7.41 12.13 -7.53
N TYR A 211 7.51 11.15 -6.62
CA TYR A 211 8.65 10.25 -6.52
C TYR A 211 8.80 9.41 -7.80
N GLU A 212 7.73 8.82 -8.31
CA GLU A 212 7.74 8.04 -9.55
C GLU A 212 8.11 8.88 -10.79
N GLN A 213 7.80 10.18 -10.75
CA GLN A 213 8.21 11.12 -11.81
C GLN A 213 9.64 11.66 -11.62
N GLU A 214 10.40 11.14 -10.67
CA GLU A 214 11.75 11.58 -10.32
C GLU A 214 11.81 13.05 -9.85
N GLU A 215 10.65 13.65 -9.48
CA GLU A 215 10.57 14.98 -8.89
C GLU A 215 10.87 14.94 -7.39
N TYR A 216 12.02 14.36 -7.03
CA TYR A 216 12.39 14.03 -5.64
C TYR A 216 12.32 15.21 -4.67
N GLN A 217 12.68 16.41 -5.12
CA GLN A 217 12.64 17.62 -4.26
C GLN A 217 11.21 17.92 -3.81
N LYS A 218 10.25 17.84 -4.71
CA LYS A 218 8.84 18.05 -4.37
C LYS A 218 8.28 16.89 -3.57
N ALA A 219 8.58 15.66 -3.98
CA ALA A 219 8.18 14.46 -3.23
C ALA A 219 8.61 14.56 -1.76
N ASN A 220 9.88 14.94 -1.51
CA ASN A 220 10.43 15.11 -0.17
C ASN A 220 9.73 16.22 0.65
N LEU A 221 9.15 17.24 0.02
CA LEU A 221 8.35 18.24 0.75
C LEU A 221 7.07 17.61 1.31
N TYR A 222 6.36 16.84 0.49
CA TYR A 222 5.11 16.19 0.90
C TYR A 222 5.34 15.02 1.85
N PHE A 223 6.35 14.17 1.62
CA PHE A 223 6.73 13.14 2.57
C PHE A 223 7.12 13.73 3.93
N LYS A 224 7.86 14.83 3.96
CA LYS A 224 8.20 15.52 5.20
C LYS A 224 6.97 16.12 5.90
N GLN A 225 6.01 16.62 5.13
CA GLN A 225 4.75 17.09 5.68
C GLN A 225 3.98 15.94 6.34
N LEU A 226 3.89 14.78 5.66
CA LEU A 226 3.26 13.56 6.17
C LEU A 226 3.96 13.09 7.47
N ASP A 227 5.27 12.94 7.44
CA ASP A 227 6.10 12.55 8.59
C ASP A 227 5.91 13.47 9.83
N THR A 228 5.71 14.77 9.57
CA THR A 228 5.56 15.76 10.64
C THR A 228 4.15 15.77 11.25
N ILE A 229 3.10 15.61 10.44
CA ILE A 229 1.71 15.79 10.85
C ILE A 229 1.07 14.45 11.20
N SER A 230 1.36 13.42 10.43
CA SER A 230 0.81 12.06 10.58
C SER A 230 1.93 11.01 10.67
N PRO A 231 2.80 11.08 11.71
CA PRO A 231 3.94 10.16 11.82
C PRO A 231 3.54 8.69 11.98
N ASP A 232 2.28 8.43 12.35
CA ASP A 232 1.73 7.08 12.50
C ASP A 232 1.15 6.52 11.19
N PHE A 233 1.09 7.30 10.11
CA PHE A 233 0.72 6.81 8.79
C PHE A 233 1.71 5.71 8.36
N GLU A 234 1.20 4.58 7.85
CA GLU A 234 2.01 3.41 7.56
C GLU A 234 2.51 3.39 6.11
N GLY A 235 3.74 2.94 5.92
CA GLY A 235 4.26 2.52 4.62
C GLY A 235 4.91 3.62 3.75
N TYR A 236 4.94 4.87 4.20
CA TYR A 236 5.59 5.95 3.43
C TYR A 236 7.12 5.95 3.56
N GLU A 237 7.68 5.38 4.62
CA GLU A 237 9.10 5.50 4.98
C GLU A 237 10.01 4.94 3.89
N TYR A 238 9.61 3.84 3.24
CA TYR A 238 10.41 3.26 2.18
C TYR A 238 10.56 4.22 0.98
N ALA A 239 9.46 4.74 0.46
CA ALA A 239 9.48 5.68 -0.66
C ALA A 239 10.16 7.00 -0.29
N TYR A 240 9.92 7.49 0.94
CA TYR A 240 10.58 8.70 1.44
C TYR A 240 12.09 8.53 1.55
N ALA A 241 12.57 7.43 2.15
CA ALA A 241 13.99 7.14 2.25
C ALA A 241 14.65 7.01 0.86
N GLN A 242 14.00 6.33 -0.09
CA GLN A 242 14.50 6.24 -1.46
C GLN A 242 14.56 7.61 -2.15
N SER A 243 13.54 8.44 -1.96
CA SER A 243 13.50 9.80 -2.53
C SER A 243 14.60 10.71 -1.95
N LEU A 244 14.89 10.59 -0.64
CA LEU A 244 16.02 11.29 -0.01
C LEU A 244 17.36 10.76 -0.54
N HIS A 245 17.50 9.45 -0.70
CA HIS A 245 18.72 8.83 -1.24
C HIS A 245 18.99 9.27 -2.68
N ALA A 246 17.96 9.36 -3.52
CA ALA A 246 18.06 9.88 -4.88
C ALA A 246 18.56 11.34 -4.95
N GLU A 247 18.30 12.12 -3.88
CA GLU A 247 18.85 13.46 -3.70
C GLU A 247 20.24 13.49 -2.99
N HIS A 248 20.91 12.35 -2.84
CA HIS A 248 22.19 12.20 -2.14
C HIS A 248 22.16 12.61 -0.66
N LYS A 249 21.02 12.48 0.00
CA LYS A 249 20.82 12.73 1.43
C LYS A 249 20.86 11.41 2.21
N THR A 250 21.97 10.69 2.08
CA THR A 250 22.09 9.29 2.56
C THR A 250 21.86 9.16 4.08
N GLU A 251 22.36 10.11 4.91
CA GLU A 251 22.14 10.09 6.36
C GLU A 251 20.65 10.30 6.72
N GLU A 252 19.98 11.24 6.03
CA GLU A 252 18.55 11.48 6.27
C GLU A 252 17.72 10.27 5.80
N ALA A 253 18.07 9.69 4.66
CA ALA A 253 17.44 8.48 4.13
C ALA A 253 17.53 7.30 5.11
N LEU A 254 18.72 7.09 5.69
CA LEU A 254 18.92 6.04 6.70
C LEU A 254 18.07 6.29 7.93
N ALA A 255 17.99 7.52 8.42
CA ALA A 255 17.17 7.86 9.58
C ALA A 255 15.69 7.55 9.36
N ILE A 256 15.14 7.85 8.16
CA ILE A 256 13.76 7.52 7.81
C ILE A 256 13.56 6.00 7.66
N ALA A 257 14.51 5.28 7.04
CA ALA A 257 14.43 3.83 6.96
C ALA A 257 14.43 3.18 8.36
N GLU A 258 15.26 3.68 9.28
CA GLU A 258 15.29 3.23 10.68
C GLU A 258 14.00 3.55 11.43
N GLN A 259 13.37 4.70 11.16
CA GLN A 259 12.06 5.04 11.69
C GLN A 259 11.00 4.02 11.24
N GLY A 260 10.96 3.66 9.96
CA GLY A 260 10.07 2.62 9.46
C GLY A 260 10.32 1.25 10.11
N LEU A 261 11.60 0.90 10.33
CA LEU A 261 11.96 -0.34 11.02
C LEU A 261 11.60 -0.34 12.52
N THR A 262 11.39 0.82 13.15
CA THR A 262 10.83 0.85 14.53
C THR A 262 9.34 0.49 14.55
N LYS A 263 8.61 0.76 13.46
CA LYS A 263 7.19 0.39 13.30
C LYS A 263 7.05 -1.06 12.86
N ASN A 264 7.81 -1.46 11.84
CA ASN A 264 7.83 -2.83 11.30
C ASN A 264 9.28 -3.34 11.19
N PRO A 265 9.81 -4.01 12.23
CA PRO A 265 11.19 -4.53 12.24
C PRO A 265 11.47 -5.62 11.19
N PHE A 266 10.43 -6.17 10.58
CA PHE A 266 10.52 -7.29 9.64
C PHE A 266 10.30 -6.87 8.18
N GLU A 267 10.21 -5.58 7.89
CA GLU A 267 10.04 -5.09 6.52
C GLU A 267 11.33 -5.26 5.71
N THR A 268 11.38 -6.35 4.94
CA THR A 268 12.59 -6.76 4.19
C THR A 268 13.12 -5.66 3.27
N ARG A 269 12.24 -4.91 2.59
CA ARG A 269 12.66 -3.82 1.69
C ARG A 269 13.35 -2.69 2.43
N LEU A 270 12.86 -2.34 3.63
CA LEU A 270 13.51 -1.33 4.47
C LEU A 270 14.84 -1.84 5.04
N LEU A 271 14.92 -3.11 5.44
CA LEU A 271 16.18 -3.72 5.91
C LEU A 271 17.25 -3.70 4.82
N LEU A 272 16.88 -4.08 3.58
CA LEU A 272 17.81 -4.04 2.44
C LEU A 272 18.24 -2.62 2.08
N LEU A 273 17.32 -1.66 2.15
CA LEU A 273 17.64 -0.25 1.93
C LEU A 273 18.54 0.30 3.03
N ALA A 274 18.23 0.04 4.31
CA ALA A 274 19.03 0.46 5.45
C ALA A 274 20.46 -0.15 5.40
N SER A 275 20.58 -1.41 4.95
CA SER A 275 21.87 -2.04 4.70
C SER A 275 22.67 -1.30 3.63
N GLN A 276 22.06 -1.01 2.49
CA GLN A 276 22.70 -0.28 1.40
C GLN A 276 23.17 1.11 1.86
N LEU A 277 22.28 1.88 2.50
CA LEU A 277 22.61 3.22 3.00
C LEU A 277 23.71 3.19 4.04
N SER A 278 23.72 2.20 4.95
CA SER A 278 24.78 2.02 5.94
C SER A 278 26.12 1.69 5.28
N TYR A 279 26.12 0.84 4.26
CA TYR A 279 27.32 0.51 3.48
C TYR A 279 27.90 1.76 2.78
N GLU A 280 27.07 2.57 2.15
CA GLU A 280 27.46 3.83 1.50
C GLU A 280 28.06 4.84 2.51
N LEU A 281 27.56 4.82 3.75
CA LEU A 281 28.10 5.61 4.86
C LEU A 281 29.35 4.99 5.52
N HIS A 282 29.87 3.90 4.96
CA HIS A 282 31.01 3.14 5.47
C HIS A 282 30.79 2.49 6.84
N ASP A 283 29.54 2.32 7.26
CA ASP A 283 29.17 1.55 8.46
C ASP A 283 28.85 0.10 8.08
N VAL A 284 29.94 -0.65 7.84
CA VAL A 284 29.86 -2.03 7.34
C VAL A 284 29.22 -2.97 8.36
N GLU A 285 29.47 -2.77 9.67
CA GLU A 285 28.89 -3.57 10.75
C GLU A 285 27.35 -3.40 10.77
N LYS A 286 26.88 -2.16 10.65
CA LYS A 286 25.46 -1.87 10.62
C LYS A 286 24.79 -2.43 9.35
N SER A 287 25.47 -2.33 8.20
CA SER A 287 25.02 -2.93 6.94
C SER A 287 24.83 -4.45 7.07
N GLU A 288 25.81 -5.16 7.64
CA GLU A 288 25.74 -6.60 7.91
C GLU A 288 24.56 -6.95 8.82
N ASN A 289 24.38 -6.20 9.93
CA ASN A 289 23.28 -6.46 10.86
C ASN A 289 21.90 -6.37 10.21
N TYR A 290 21.70 -5.41 9.31
CA TYR A 290 20.43 -5.30 8.57
C TYR A 290 20.24 -6.46 7.59
N LEU A 291 21.29 -6.93 6.90
CA LEU A 291 21.22 -8.10 6.02
C LEU A 291 20.90 -9.37 6.79
N LEU A 292 21.51 -9.57 7.96
CA LEU A 292 21.22 -10.72 8.81
C LEU A 292 19.78 -10.68 9.33
N ALA A 293 19.26 -9.51 9.71
CA ALA A 293 17.87 -9.35 10.09
C ALA A 293 16.92 -9.64 8.90
N ALA A 294 17.29 -9.23 7.69
CA ALA A 294 16.52 -9.54 6.48
C ALA A 294 16.52 -11.06 6.19
N GLN A 295 17.66 -11.74 6.38
CA GLN A 295 17.80 -13.18 6.16
C GLN A 295 16.86 -14.01 7.06
N GLU A 296 16.61 -13.56 8.29
CA GLU A 296 15.73 -14.27 9.23
C GLU A 296 14.25 -14.23 8.81
N ASN A 297 13.86 -13.29 7.96
CA ASN A 297 12.45 -12.97 7.70
C ASN A 297 12.05 -13.04 6.22
N ALA A 298 13.00 -13.19 5.31
CA ALA A 298 12.71 -13.19 3.87
C ALA A 298 12.31 -14.59 3.38
N ASP A 299 11.31 -14.64 2.51
CA ASP A 299 10.92 -15.85 1.77
C ASP A 299 11.92 -16.20 0.65
N ASP A 300 12.52 -15.17 0.03
CA ASP A 300 13.55 -15.28 -0.99
C ASP A 300 14.89 -14.78 -0.46
N LEU A 301 15.87 -15.68 -0.43
CA LEU A 301 17.19 -15.42 0.11
C LEU A 301 18.25 -15.03 -0.94
N GLU A 302 17.92 -15.08 -2.25
CA GLU A 302 18.88 -14.92 -3.33
C GLU A 302 19.61 -13.57 -3.30
N GLU A 303 18.85 -12.48 -3.17
CA GLU A 303 19.42 -11.13 -3.10
C GLU A 303 20.22 -10.91 -1.81
N ILE A 304 19.70 -11.40 -0.70
CA ILE A 304 20.35 -11.25 0.62
C ILE A 304 21.66 -12.01 0.66
N ALA A 305 21.66 -13.25 0.17
CA ALA A 305 22.86 -14.08 0.08
C ALA A 305 23.92 -13.45 -0.83
N LEU A 306 23.51 -12.87 -1.96
CA LEU A 306 24.43 -12.14 -2.84
C LEU A 306 25.06 -10.96 -2.11
N ARG A 307 24.28 -10.14 -1.40
CA ARG A 307 24.78 -8.98 -0.69
C ARG A 307 25.70 -9.38 0.47
N LEU A 308 25.33 -10.41 1.26
CA LEU A 308 26.17 -10.91 2.35
C LEU A 308 27.47 -11.53 1.84
N THR A 309 27.42 -12.35 0.80
CA THR A 309 28.63 -12.98 0.24
C THR A 309 29.57 -11.95 -0.38
N ASN A 310 29.06 -10.88 -1.02
CA ASN A 310 29.89 -9.75 -1.46
C ASN A 310 30.56 -9.07 -0.28
N LEU A 311 29.80 -8.75 0.77
CA LEU A 311 30.31 -8.08 1.96
C LEU A 311 31.40 -8.90 2.65
N TYR A 312 31.22 -10.23 2.76
CA TYR A 312 32.18 -11.13 3.37
C TYR A 312 33.43 -11.29 2.51
N LEU A 313 33.32 -11.34 1.17
CA LEU A 313 34.47 -11.35 0.28
C LEU A 313 35.35 -10.11 0.44
N GLU A 314 34.73 -8.92 0.49
CA GLU A 314 35.44 -7.64 0.69
C GLU A 314 36.17 -7.59 2.01
N GLN A 315 35.69 -8.31 3.04
CA GLN A 315 36.30 -8.42 4.34
C GLN A 315 37.26 -9.61 4.49
N GLU A 316 37.51 -10.37 3.43
CA GLU A 316 38.30 -11.60 3.44
C GLU A 316 37.77 -12.69 4.42
N ARG A 317 36.43 -12.66 4.67
CA ARG A 317 35.72 -13.61 5.55
C ARG A 317 35.21 -14.81 4.77
N TYR A 318 36.12 -15.57 4.20
CA TYR A 318 35.81 -16.62 3.24
C TYR A 318 35.00 -17.80 3.85
N ASP A 319 35.22 -18.13 5.12
CA ASP A 319 34.46 -19.20 5.80
C ASP A 319 32.97 -18.85 5.91
N GLU A 320 32.64 -17.57 6.11
CA GLU A 320 31.26 -17.09 6.14
C GLU A 320 30.63 -17.07 4.75
N VAL A 321 31.40 -16.83 3.69
CA VAL A 321 30.91 -17.01 2.31
C VAL A 321 30.55 -18.47 2.08
N LEU A 322 31.41 -19.42 2.47
CA LEU A 322 31.17 -20.85 2.28
C LEU A 322 30.01 -21.39 3.13
N ALA A 323 29.59 -20.71 4.18
CA ALA A 323 28.38 -21.09 4.92
C ALA A 323 27.09 -21.06 4.07
N PHE A 324 27.11 -20.37 2.92
CA PHE A 324 26.02 -20.35 1.96
C PHE A 324 26.02 -21.55 0.98
N GLU A 325 27.06 -22.39 0.98
CA GLU A 325 27.12 -23.57 0.06
C GLU A 325 25.97 -24.56 0.29
N GLU A 326 25.54 -24.74 1.55
CA GLU A 326 24.47 -25.66 1.90
C GLU A 326 23.06 -25.11 1.55
N GLN A 327 22.96 -23.85 1.19
CA GLN A 327 21.74 -23.23 0.75
C GLN A 327 21.58 -23.47 -0.76
N GLU A 328 20.46 -24.03 -1.19
CA GLU A 328 20.15 -24.25 -2.61
C GLU A 328 19.90 -22.91 -3.32
N LEU A 329 20.97 -22.15 -3.58
CA LEU A 329 20.93 -20.85 -4.22
C LEU A 329 21.26 -20.96 -5.71
N ASP A 330 20.36 -20.47 -6.57
CA ASP A 330 20.53 -20.48 -8.02
C ASP A 330 21.23 -19.22 -8.56
N ASN A 331 21.39 -18.18 -7.75
CA ASN A 331 22.02 -16.94 -8.18
C ASN A 331 23.48 -17.16 -8.62
N VAL A 332 23.72 -16.92 -9.91
CA VAL A 332 25.02 -17.13 -10.57
C VAL A 332 26.16 -16.34 -9.89
N LEU A 333 25.87 -15.11 -9.44
CA LEU A 333 26.87 -14.26 -8.81
C LEU A 333 27.20 -14.74 -7.39
N THR A 334 26.21 -15.22 -6.63
CA THR A 334 26.44 -15.83 -5.31
C THR A 334 27.32 -17.09 -5.46
N ARG A 335 27.04 -17.93 -6.44
CA ARG A 335 27.84 -19.12 -6.73
C ARG A 335 29.28 -18.75 -7.18
N TRP A 336 29.42 -17.65 -7.90
CA TRP A 336 30.76 -17.15 -8.24
C TRP A 336 31.51 -16.65 -6.99
N ASN A 337 30.83 -16.02 -6.04
CA ASN A 337 31.42 -15.65 -4.77
C ASN A 337 31.91 -16.87 -3.97
N LEU A 338 31.18 -18.00 -4.00
CA LEU A 338 31.64 -19.26 -3.42
C LEU A 338 32.92 -19.75 -4.11
N ALA A 339 32.99 -19.68 -5.43
CA ALA A 339 34.18 -20.07 -6.20
C ALA A 339 35.41 -19.21 -5.81
N ARG A 340 35.22 -17.90 -5.67
CA ARG A 340 36.26 -16.95 -5.20
C ARG A 340 36.74 -17.30 -3.78
N ALA A 341 35.80 -17.62 -2.88
CA ALA A 341 36.13 -18.00 -1.50
C ALA A 341 36.92 -19.32 -1.46
N TYR A 342 36.55 -20.34 -2.25
CA TYR A 342 37.33 -21.58 -2.37
C TYR A 342 38.72 -21.34 -2.92
N GLN A 343 38.84 -20.48 -3.92
CA GLN A 343 40.16 -20.14 -4.50
C GLN A 343 41.07 -19.44 -3.44
N ALA A 344 40.48 -18.49 -2.70
CA ALA A 344 41.21 -17.76 -1.66
C ALA A 344 41.68 -18.67 -0.49
N LEU A 345 40.92 -19.74 -0.21
CA LEU A 345 41.29 -20.75 0.79
C LEU A 345 42.12 -21.89 0.20
N GLU A 346 42.69 -21.72 -0.99
CA GLU A 346 43.51 -22.70 -1.72
C GLU A 346 42.82 -24.05 -2.01
N ASN A 347 41.49 -24.10 -1.96
CA ASN A 347 40.73 -25.27 -2.37
C ASN A 347 40.43 -25.19 -3.90
N LEU A 348 41.50 -25.35 -4.68
CA LEU A 348 41.46 -25.12 -6.14
C LEU A 348 40.58 -26.10 -6.88
N GLU A 349 40.40 -27.34 -6.36
CA GLU A 349 39.52 -28.35 -6.99
C GLU A 349 38.06 -27.88 -6.99
N LYS A 350 37.55 -27.47 -5.83
CA LYS A 350 36.17 -26.96 -5.72
C LYS A 350 35.97 -25.63 -6.46
N ALA A 351 36.98 -24.76 -6.42
CA ALA A 351 36.96 -23.53 -7.19
C ALA A 351 36.79 -23.81 -8.68
N GLU A 352 37.60 -24.76 -9.25
CA GLU A 352 37.53 -25.13 -10.65
C GLU A 352 36.17 -25.72 -11.04
N GLU A 353 35.61 -26.61 -10.22
CA GLU A 353 34.25 -27.17 -10.43
C GLU A 353 33.21 -26.06 -10.61
N LEU A 354 33.19 -25.10 -9.72
CA LEU A 354 32.25 -23.98 -9.78
C LEU A 354 32.51 -23.06 -10.99
N TYR A 355 33.78 -22.72 -11.28
CA TYR A 355 34.11 -21.92 -12.46
C TYR A 355 33.70 -22.63 -13.75
N GLN A 356 33.85 -23.97 -13.85
CA GLN A 356 33.41 -24.75 -15.00
C GLN A 356 31.88 -24.70 -15.16
N GLU A 357 31.12 -24.87 -14.09
CA GLU A 357 29.66 -24.80 -14.12
C GLU A 357 29.16 -23.41 -14.55
N LEU A 358 29.81 -22.35 -14.06
CA LEU A 358 29.43 -20.98 -14.33
C LEU A 358 29.90 -20.44 -15.69
N ALA A 359 30.82 -21.17 -16.37
CA ALA A 359 31.47 -20.72 -17.60
C ALA A 359 30.53 -20.52 -18.80
N VAL A 360 29.30 -21.05 -18.74
CA VAL A 360 28.28 -20.83 -19.78
C VAL A 360 27.51 -19.55 -19.49
N ASP A 361 27.12 -19.35 -18.24
CA ASP A 361 26.28 -18.19 -17.82
C ASP A 361 27.11 -16.91 -17.81
N LEU A 362 28.39 -16.96 -17.41
CA LEU A 362 29.30 -15.82 -17.30
C LEU A 362 30.27 -15.67 -18.48
N GLN A 363 30.04 -16.33 -19.61
CA GLN A 363 30.93 -16.31 -20.79
C GLN A 363 31.13 -14.90 -21.40
N GLU A 364 30.26 -13.93 -21.09
CA GLU A 364 30.35 -12.54 -21.54
C GLU A 364 30.76 -11.59 -20.41
N ASN A 365 31.15 -12.11 -19.26
CA ASN A 365 31.65 -11.31 -18.14
C ASN A 365 33.19 -11.30 -18.16
N PRO A 366 33.83 -10.15 -18.44
CA PRO A 366 35.30 -10.08 -18.52
C PRO A 366 36.00 -10.41 -17.20
N GLU A 367 35.47 -9.92 -16.07
CA GLU A 367 36.06 -10.17 -14.75
C GLU A 367 36.07 -11.66 -14.40
N PHE A 368 34.96 -12.34 -14.63
CA PHE A 368 34.89 -13.79 -14.48
C PHE A 368 35.90 -14.55 -15.37
N LEU A 369 35.97 -14.16 -16.64
CA LEU A 369 36.90 -14.83 -17.59
C LEU A 369 38.35 -14.58 -17.20
N GLU A 370 38.69 -13.40 -16.73
CA GLU A 370 40.04 -13.09 -16.27
C GLU A 370 40.44 -13.97 -15.07
N GLU A 371 39.57 -14.01 -14.04
CA GLU A 371 39.81 -14.83 -12.86
C GLU A 371 39.92 -16.29 -13.20
N TYR A 372 39.06 -16.80 -14.10
CA TYR A 372 39.07 -18.18 -14.52
C TYR A 372 40.36 -18.53 -15.31
N VAL A 373 40.88 -17.64 -16.15
CA VAL A 373 42.16 -17.83 -16.83
C VAL A 373 43.30 -17.98 -15.82
N TYR A 374 43.35 -17.12 -14.79
CA TYR A 374 44.38 -17.21 -13.76
C TYR A 374 44.29 -18.50 -12.94
N LEU A 375 43.09 -18.95 -12.57
CA LEU A 375 42.86 -20.21 -11.88
C LEU A 375 43.33 -21.40 -12.72
N LEU A 376 42.93 -21.50 -14.01
CA LEU A 376 43.32 -22.57 -14.91
C LEU A 376 44.85 -22.61 -15.16
N ARG A 377 45.47 -21.44 -15.23
CA ARG A 377 46.93 -21.34 -15.33
C ARG A 377 47.63 -21.88 -14.05
N GLU A 378 47.11 -21.57 -12.89
CA GLU A 378 47.62 -22.04 -11.60
C GLU A 378 47.54 -23.55 -11.49
N LEU A 379 46.44 -24.14 -11.98
CA LEU A 379 46.20 -25.56 -12.04
C LEU A 379 47.02 -26.28 -13.16
N GLY A 380 47.62 -25.51 -14.06
CA GLY A 380 48.37 -26.03 -15.19
C GLY A 380 47.50 -26.47 -16.37
N HIS A 381 46.23 -26.09 -16.41
CA HIS A 381 45.28 -26.41 -17.50
C HIS A 381 45.42 -25.40 -18.65
N VAL A 382 46.59 -25.45 -19.31
CA VAL A 382 47.04 -24.45 -20.30
C VAL A 382 46.10 -24.32 -21.49
N GLU A 383 45.54 -25.41 -22.00
CA GLU A 383 44.67 -25.38 -23.19
C GLU A 383 43.31 -24.70 -22.85
N GLU A 384 42.77 -25.01 -21.69
CA GLU A 384 41.52 -24.39 -21.19
C GLU A 384 41.74 -22.89 -20.89
N ALA A 385 42.88 -22.56 -20.27
CA ALA A 385 43.27 -21.16 -20.02
C ALA A 385 43.33 -20.35 -21.33
N LYS A 386 43.92 -20.91 -22.40
CA LYS A 386 43.94 -20.28 -23.73
C LYS A 386 42.54 -20.04 -24.29
N ILE A 387 41.65 -21.03 -24.14
CA ILE A 387 40.25 -20.86 -24.59
C ILE A 387 39.56 -19.70 -23.91
N GLN A 388 39.66 -19.62 -22.58
CA GLN A 388 39.02 -18.53 -21.82
C GLN A 388 39.70 -17.17 -22.07
N ALA A 389 41.03 -17.14 -22.16
CA ALA A 389 41.76 -15.92 -22.52
C ALA A 389 41.39 -15.41 -23.93
N SER A 390 41.17 -16.31 -24.89
CA SER A 390 40.68 -15.92 -26.22
C SER A 390 39.24 -15.32 -26.16
N LYS A 391 38.37 -15.83 -25.28
CA LYS A 391 37.04 -15.24 -25.09
C LYS A 391 37.14 -13.84 -24.43
N TYR A 392 37.97 -13.72 -23.39
CA TYR A 392 38.24 -12.45 -22.73
C TYR A 392 38.73 -11.38 -23.72
N LEU A 393 39.75 -11.69 -24.53
CA LEU A 393 40.35 -10.78 -25.51
C LEU A 393 39.36 -10.35 -26.65
N ARG A 394 38.28 -11.09 -26.84
CA ARG A 394 37.19 -10.63 -27.75
C ARG A 394 36.34 -9.51 -27.12
N LEU A 395 36.20 -9.53 -25.80
CA LEU A 395 35.45 -8.53 -25.05
C LEU A 395 36.32 -7.32 -24.72
N VAL A 396 37.59 -7.55 -24.37
CA VAL A 396 38.57 -6.54 -23.98
C VAL A 396 39.81 -6.64 -24.85
N PRO A 397 39.76 -6.23 -26.14
CA PRO A 397 40.85 -6.44 -27.10
C PRO A 397 42.12 -5.63 -26.82
N ASP A 398 41.99 -4.55 -26.04
CA ASP A 398 43.08 -3.64 -25.74
C ASP A 398 43.87 -4.02 -24.45
N ASP A 399 43.53 -5.12 -23.78
CA ASP A 399 44.27 -5.64 -22.64
C ASP A 399 45.56 -6.31 -23.07
N THR A 400 46.67 -5.57 -22.99
CA THR A 400 48.01 -6.07 -23.36
C THR A 400 48.53 -7.10 -22.38
N ALA A 401 48.16 -7.04 -21.08
CA ALA A 401 48.60 -7.99 -20.09
C ALA A 401 48.00 -9.40 -20.36
N MET A 402 46.72 -9.46 -20.67
CA MET A 402 46.07 -10.71 -21.02
C MET A 402 46.54 -11.23 -22.40
N ALA A 403 46.84 -10.33 -23.34
CA ALA A 403 47.41 -10.74 -24.65
C ALA A 403 48.79 -11.35 -24.48
N ASP A 404 49.68 -10.75 -23.70
CA ASP A 404 51.02 -11.30 -23.38
C ASP A 404 50.88 -12.64 -22.62
N LEU A 405 49.95 -12.76 -21.70
CA LEU A 405 49.64 -14.00 -21.03
C LEU A 405 49.19 -15.08 -22.01
N TYR A 406 48.27 -14.79 -22.91
CA TYR A 406 47.78 -15.72 -23.94
C TYR A 406 48.91 -16.23 -24.83
N GLU A 407 49.87 -15.39 -25.21
CA GLU A 407 51.02 -15.78 -26.02
C GLU A 407 52.04 -16.67 -25.22
N SER A 408 52.10 -16.47 -23.89
CA SER A 408 53.00 -17.21 -23.01
C SER A 408 52.48 -18.56 -22.56
N LEU A 409 51.15 -18.79 -22.61
CA LEU A 409 50.49 -20.06 -22.37
C LEU A 409 50.74 -21.03 -23.56
#